data_fedb3a82fab3aa475e1d4688a716b7a3
#
_entry.id   fedb3a82fab3aa475e1d4688a716b7a3
#
_cell.length_a   1.000
_cell.length_b   1.000
_cell.length_c   1.000
_cell.angle_alpha   90.00
_cell.angle_beta   90.00
_cell.angle_gamma   90.00
#
_symmetry.space_group_name_H-M   'P 1'
#
loop_
_entity.id
_entity.type
_entity.pdbx_description
1 polymer ?
#
loop_
_entity_poly.entity_id
_entity_poly.type
_entity_poly.pdbx_seq_one_letter_code
_entity_poly.pdbx_strand_id
1 'polypeptide(L)'
;MELHLFQPNSSSYLDWQNIFGRYNMKPKNIDEYIATCNPEVQELLIKVRKLIQRLAPDATEAMTYGIPTFKLNGNLVHFAAYKNHLGLYPDPSAIIAFEDKLKEYNCATGTIRFPFSKPIPYDLIEEIVRYRVKQNRSHHAE
;
A
#
# COMPACT_ATOMS: atom_id res chain seq x y z
N MET A 1 -7.10 -19.87 -12.08
CA MET A 1 -8.02 -18.74 -12.18
C MET A 1 -7.33 -17.53 -12.79
N GLU A 2 -8.01 -16.86 -13.63
CA GLU A 2 -7.42 -15.75 -14.36
C GLU A 2 -7.72 -14.44 -13.67
N LEU A 3 -6.68 -13.78 -13.21
CA LEU A 3 -6.85 -12.53 -12.48
C LEU A 3 -7.40 -11.41 -13.35
N HIS A 4 -7.16 -11.46 -14.66
CA HIS A 4 -7.65 -10.42 -15.55
C HIS A 4 -9.17 -10.39 -15.65
N LEU A 5 -9.85 -11.45 -15.21
CA LEU A 5 -11.32 -11.46 -15.17
C LEU A 5 -11.86 -10.65 -14.01
N PHE A 6 -11.01 -10.36 -13.02
CA PHE A 6 -11.41 -9.51 -11.93
C PHE A 6 -11.60 -8.07 -12.41
N GLN A 7 -12.75 -7.51 -12.14
CA GLN A 7 -13.09 -6.15 -12.54
C GLN A 7 -13.34 -5.32 -11.28
N PRO A 8 -12.78 -4.12 -11.20
CA PRO A 8 -13.01 -3.24 -10.04
C PRO A 8 -14.40 -2.60 -10.11
N ASN A 9 -15.42 -3.42 -10.10
CA ASN A 9 -16.80 -2.95 -10.13
C ASN A 9 -17.55 -3.56 -8.95
N SER A 10 -18.74 -3.02 -8.66
CA SER A 10 -19.49 -3.43 -7.48
C SER A 10 -19.81 -4.91 -7.45
N SER A 11 -20.10 -5.51 -8.59
CA SER A 11 -20.47 -6.92 -8.65
C SER A 11 -19.29 -7.80 -8.24
N SER A 12 -18.13 -7.57 -8.85
CA SER A 12 -16.93 -8.35 -8.52
C SER A 12 -16.51 -8.15 -7.08
N TYR A 13 -16.58 -6.91 -6.59
CA TYR A 13 -16.25 -6.60 -5.22
C TYR A 13 -17.13 -7.38 -4.24
N LEU A 14 -18.45 -7.41 -4.49
CA LEU A 14 -19.37 -8.12 -3.61
C LEU A 14 -19.12 -9.63 -3.65
N ASP A 15 -18.76 -10.18 -4.79
CA ASP A 15 -18.44 -11.60 -4.90
C ASP A 15 -17.22 -11.96 -4.07
N TRP A 16 -16.16 -11.15 -4.19
CA TRP A 16 -14.95 -11.38 -3.41
C TRP A 16 -15.19 -11.23 -1.92
N GLN A 17 -15.98 -10.24 -1.52
CA GLN A 17 -16.33 -10.04 -0.11
C GLN A 17 -17.06 -11.27 0.43
N ASN A 18 -18.00 -11.80 -0.32
CA ASN A 18 -18.75 -12.98 0.10
C ASN A 18 -17.86 -14.20 0.25
N ILE A 19 -16.96 -14.41 -0.72
CA ILE A 19 -16.05 -15.56 -0.70
C ILE A 19 -15.13 -15.49 0.51
N PHE A 20 -14.41 -14.38 0.69
CA PHE A 20 -13.45 -14.27 1.79
C PHE A 20 -14.14 -14.28 3.15
N GLY A 21 -15.29 -13.62 3.28
CA GLY A 21 -16.03 -13.61 4.53
C GLY A 21 -16.60 -14.96 4.89
N ARG A 22 -17.19 -15.67 3.91
CA ARG A 22 -17.83 -16.93 4.15
C ARG A 22 -16.87 -18.03 4.62
N TYR A 23 -15.69 -18.07 4.01
CA TYR A 23 -14.73 -19.13 4.29
C TYR A 23 -13.60 -18.67 5.21
N ASN A 24 -13.70 -17.47 5.76
CA ASN A 24 -12.67 -16.91 6.62
C ASN A 24 -11.29 -16.95 5.94
N MET A 25 -11.27 -16.70 4.65
CA MET A 25 -10.05 -16.73 3.85
C MET A 25 -9.35 -15.39 3.93
N LYS A 26 -8.01 -15.45 3.95
CA LYS A 26 -7.20 -14.24 3.96
C LYS A 26 -6.56 -14.06 2.58
N PRO A 27 -6.41 -12.82 2.11
CA PRO A 27 -5.72 -12.58 0.86
C PRO A 27 -4.28 -13.11 0.89
N LYS A 28 -3.90 -13.80 -0.18
CA LYS A 28 -2.57 -14.41 -0.27
C LYS A 28 -1.56 -13.51 -0.96
N ASN A 29 -2.04 -12.53 -1.70
CA ASN A 29 -1.19 -11.62 -2.45
C ASN A 29 -1.89 -10.27 -2.58
N ILE A 30 -1.20 -9.31 -3.17
CA ILE A 30 -1.74 -7.95 -3.30
C ILE A 30 -2.96 -7.93 -4.22
N ASP A 31 -2.98 -8.73 -5.28
CA ASP A 31 -4.14 -8.81 -6.17
C ASP A 31 -5.39 -9.21 -5.39
N GLU A 32 -5.28 -10.25 -4.58
CA GLU A 32 -6.42 -10.70 -3.77
C GLU A 32 -6.82 -9.66 -2.73
N TYR A 33 -5.83 -9.01 -2.13
CA TYR A 33 -6.13 -7.97 -1.14
C TYR A 33 -6.94 -6.85 -1.78
N ILE A 34 -6.50 -6.36 -2.93
CA ILE A 34 -7.21 -5.29 -3.63
C ILE A 34 -8.63 -5.72 -3.98
N ALA A 35 -8.78 -7.00 -4.36
CA ALA A 35 -10.09 -7.54 -4.72
C ALA A 35 -11.10 -7.47 -3.56
N THR A 36 -10.64 -7.45 -2.32
CA THR A 36 -11.54 -7.36 -1.16
C THR A 36 -12.03 -5.94 -0.90
N CYS A 37 -11.46 -4.93 -1.56
CA CYS A 37 -11.79 -3.54 -1.31
C CYS A 37 -12.90 -3.05 -2.24
N ASN A 38 -13.60 -1.98 -1.85
CA ASN A 38 -14.62 -1.41 -2.73
C ASN A 38 -13.95 -0.78 -3.97
N PRO A 39 -14.70 -0.59 -5.06
CA PRO A 39 -14.11 -0.15 -6.33
C PRO A 39 -13.32 1.16 -6.27
N GLU A 40 -13.77 2.13 -5.47
CA GLU A 40 -13.08 3.40 -5.36
C GLU A 40 -11.72 3.24 -4.68
N VAL A 41 -11.69 2.40 -3.65
CA VAL A 41 -10.44 2.10 -2.94
C VAL A 41 -9.52 1.26 -3.80
N GLN A 42 -10.07 0.34 -4.59
CA GLN A 42 -9.26 -0.48 -5.50
C GLN A 42 -8.45 0.39 -6.45
N GLU A 43 -9.10 1.41 -7.04
CA GLU A 43 -8.43 2.30 -7.97
C GLU A 43 -7.27 3.03 -7.31
N LEU A 44 -7.47 3.50 -6.11
CA LEU A 44 -6.46 4.19 -5.31
C LEU A 44 -5.29 3.25 -5.00
N LEU A 45 -5.59 2.03 -4.56
CA LEU A 45 -4.54 1.06 -4.22
C LEU A 45 -3.73 0.63 -5.45
N ILE A 46 -4.39 0.53 -6.60
CA ILE A 46 -3.69 0.22 -7.85
C ILE A 46 -2.70 1.33 -8.18
N LYS A 47 -3.10 2.58 -7.98
CA LYS A 47 -2.19 3.72 -8.23
C LYS A 47 -0.99 3.69 -7.31
N VAL A 48 -1.21 3.43 -6.02
CA VAL A 48 -0.11 3.33 -5.05
C VAL A 48 0.83 2.19 -5.44
N ARG A 49 0.26 1.03 -5.77
CA ARG A 49 1.06 -0.13 -6.17
C ARG A 49 1.93 0.17 -7.39
N LYS A 50 1.34 0.78 -8.42
CA LYS A 50 2.08 1.12 -9.64
C LYS A 50 3.17 2.13 -9.39
N LEU A 51 2.91 3.09 -8.53
CA LEU A 51 3.90 4.09 -8.14
C LEU A 51 5.11 3.42 -7.51
N ILE A 52 4.88 2.49 -6.59
CA ILE A 52 5.99 1.79 -5.93
C ILE A 52 6.73 0.91 -6.93
N GLN A 53 6.01 0.19 -7.80
CA GLN A 53 6.63 -0.65 -8.82
C GLN A 53 7.53 0.17 -9.75
N ARG A 54 7.10 1.37 -10.09
CA ARG A 54 7.89 2.25 -10.96
C ARG A 54 9.18 2.72 -10.30
N LEU A 55 9.10 3.02 -9.01
CA LEU A 55 10.27 3.52 -8.27
C LEU A 55 11.22 2.41 -7.86
N ALA A 56 10.72 1.20 -7.71
CA ALA A 56 11.52 0.06 -7.28
C ALA A 56 11.15 -1.17 -8.11
N PRO A 57 11.54 -1.18 -9.40
CA PRO A 57 11.15 -2.30 -10.28
C PRO A 57 11.73 -3.64 -9.87
N ASP A 58 12.78 -3.64 -9.08
CA ASP A 58 13.40 -4.85 -8.56
C ASP A 58 12.86 -5.27 -7.18
N ALA A 59 11.92 -4.53 -6.61
CA ALA A 59 11.29 -4.92 -5.36
C ALA A 59 10.34 -6.10 -5.58
N THR A 60 10.18 -6.93 -4.55
CA THR A 60 9.24 -8.04 -4.60
C THR A 60 8.01 -7.71 -3.75
N GLU A 61 6.87 -8.23 -4.18
CA GLU A 61 5.61 -8.03 -3.46
C GLU A 61 5.38 -9.18 -2.49
N ALA A 62 4.75 -8.88 -1.36
CA ALA A 62 4.44 -9.86 -0.35
C ALA A 62 3.23 -9.40 0.46
N MET A 63 2.73 -10.31 1.28
CA MET A 63 1.71 -9.99 2.29
C MET A 63 2.38 -10.21 3.64
N THR A 64 2.72 -9.12 4.32
CA THR A 64 3.38 -9.18 5.62
C THR A 64 2.46 -8.49 6.62
N TYR A 65 2.27 -9.11 7.77
CA TYR A 65 1.32 -8.62 8.78
C TYR A 65 -0.11 -8.49 8.22
N GLY A 66 -0.41 -9.29 7.19
CA GLY A 66 -1.74 -9.28 6.57
C GLY A 66 -2.01 -8.12 5.62
N ILE A 67 -1.00 -7.34 5.25
CA ILE A 67 -1.17 -6.19 4.37
C ILE A 67 -0.16 -6.18 3.24
N PRO A 68 -0.50 -5.49 2.14
CA PRO A 68 0.42 -5.33 1.00
C PRO A 68 1.77 -4.78 1.41
N THR A 69 2.82 -5.42 0.92
CA THR A 69 4.19 -5.11 1.30
C THR A 69 5.07 -5.16 0.05
N PHE A 70 6.02 -4.24 -0.03
CA PHE A 70 7.11 -4.31 -1.00
C PHE A 70 8.39 -4.52 -0.25
N LYS A 71 9.23 -5.44 -0.75
CA LYS A 71 10.52 -5.76 -0.16
C LYS A 71 11.64 -5.44 -1.11
N LEU A 72 12.64 -4.75 -0.61
CA LEU A 72 13.85 -4.43 -1.34
C LEU A 72 14.96 -4.38 -0.29
N ASN A 73 15.76 -5.45 -0.22
CA ASN A 73 16.79 -5.60 0.81
C ASN A 73 16.18 -5.45 2.21
N GLY A 74 15.10 -6.21 2.44
CA GLY A 74 14.29 -6.10 3.63
C GLY A 74 12.98 -5.40 3.31
N ASN A 75 12.22 -5.06 4.33
CA ASN A 75 10.94 -4.37 4.12
C ASN A 75 11.18 -2.96 3.60
N LEU A 76 10.48 -2.61 2.54
CA LEU A 76 10.57 -1.27 1.96
C LEU A 76 9.43 -0.40 2.45
N VAL A 77 8.22 -0.83 2.21
CA VAL A 77 7.02 -0.08 2.56
C VAL A 77 5.83 -1.02 2.58
N HIS A 78 4.90 -0.76 3.49
CA HIS A 78 3.61 -1.44 3.53
C HIS A 78 2.51 -0.41 3.32
N PHE A 79 1.37 -0.85 2.82
CA PHE A 79 0.20 0.02 2.73
C PHE A 79 -1.07 -0.80 2.90
N ALA A 80 -2.12 -0.14 3.36
CA ALA A 80 -3.40 -0.81 3.56
C ALA A 80 -4.53 0.20 3.52
N ALA A 81 -5.71 -0.25 3.14
CA ALA A 81 -6.89 0.59 3.14
C ALA A 81 -7.75 0.25 4.34
N TYR A 82 -8.19 1.28 5.02
CA TYR A 82 -9.11 1.18 6.15
C TYR A 82 -10.40 1.90 5.79
N LYS A 83 -11.33 1.94 6.71
CA LYS A 83 -12.64 2.51 6.42
C LYS A 83 -12.57 3.95 5.90
N ASN A 84 -11.74 4.78 6.53
CA ASN A 84 -11.71 6.21 6.23
C ASN A 84 -10.37 6.73 5.78
N HIS A 85 -9.36 5.87 5.62
CA HIS A 85 -8.03 6.34 5.26
C HIS A 85 -7.17 5.25 4.61
N LEU A 86 -6.16 5.72 3.91
CA LEU A 86 -5.06 4.89 3.44
C LEU A 86 -3.97 4.93 4.50
N GLY A 87 -3.52 3.79 4.97
CA GLY A 87 -2.36 3.70 5.86
C GLY A 87 -1.11 3.43 5.04
N LEU A 88 -0.06 4.20 5.27
CA LEU A 88 1.24 3.98 4.69
C LEU A 88 2.24 3.74 5.81
N TYR A 89 3.07 2.72 5.65
CA TYR A 89 4.02 2.31 6.70
C TYR A 89 5.43 2.30 6.12
N PRO A 90 6.08 3.47 6.06
CA PRO A 90 7.35 3.60 5.35
C PRO A 90 8.59 3.42 6.23
N ASP A 91 8.43 3.16 7.50
CA ASP A 91 9.50 3.12 8.49
C ASP A 91 9.58 4.42 9.28
N PRO A 92 9.88 4.33 10.59
CA PRO A 92 9.95 5.55 11.43
C PRO A 92 10.91 6.62 10.93
N SER A 93 12.05 6.21 10.35
CA SER A 93 13.03 7.18 9.85
C SER A 93 12.47 8.05 8.73
N ALA A 94 11.62 7.48 7.88
CA ALA A 94 11.02 8.24 6.79
C ALA A 94 10.02 9.27 7.33
N ILE A 95 9.29 8.93 8.38
CA ILE A 95 8.33 9.86 8.97
C ILE A 95 9.07 11.04 9.59
N ILE A 96 10.20 10.79 10.24
CA ILE A 96 11.04 11.85 10.77
C ILE A 96 11.58 12.73 9.64
N ALA A 97 12.07 12.10 8.57
CA ALA A 97 12.66 12.83 7.44
C ALA A 97 11.66 13.75 6.76
N PHE A 98 10.38 13.38 6.75
CA PHE A 98 9.33 14.14 6.07
C PHE A 98 8.39 14.87 7.03
N GLU A 99 8.83 15.05 8.27
CA GLU A 99 8.01 15.65 9.33
C GLU A 99 7.33 16.94 8.90
N ASP A 100 8.06 17.82 8.25
CA ASP A 100 7.50 19.10 7.84
C ASP A 100 6.37 18.95 6.82
N LYS A 101 6.48 17.98 5.94
CA LYS A 101 5.47 17.75 4.90
C LYS A 101 4.29 16.92 5.39
N LEU A 102 4.40 16.36 6.59
CA LEU A 102 3.38 15.49 7.16
C LEU A 102 2.55 16.16 8.25
N LYS A 103 2.73 17.45 8.48
CA LYS A 103 2.07 18.15 9.59
C LYS A 103 0.56 18.10 9.57
N GLU A 104 -0.03 18.07 8.38
CA GLU A 104 -1.49 18.03 8.28
C GLU A 104 -2.06 16.61 8.32
N TYR A 105 -1.22 15.61 8.44
CA TYR A 105 -1.64 14.21 8.47
C TYR A 105 -1.44 13.62 9.85
N ASN A 106 -2.27 12.63 10.18
CA ASN A 106 -2.20 11.94 11.45
C ASN A 106 -1.11 10.86 11.35
N CYS A 107 -0.02 11.03 12.10
CA CYS A 107 1.10 10.10 12.07
C CYS A 107 1.33 9.49 13.45
N ALA A 108 1.82 8.26 13.44
CA ALA A 108 2.34 7.58 14.62
C ALA A 108 3.78 7.18 14.30
N THR A 109 4.43 6.41 15.18
CA THR A 109 5.84 6.09 15.04
C THR A 109 6.23 5.54 13.67
N GLY A 110 5.43 4.66 13.13
CA GLY A 110 5.75 4.04 11.83
C GLY A 110 4.62 4.12 10.83
N THR A 111 3.63 4.99 11.05
CA THR A 111 2.40 5.01 10.29
C THR A 111 2.02 6.42 9.89
N ILE A 112 1.57 6.57 8.64
CA ILE A 112 0.96 7.80 8.16
C ILE A 112 -0.46 7.46 7.74
N ARG A 113 -1.44 8.28 8.13
CA ARG A 113 -2.83 8.10 7.74
C ARG A 113 -3.25 9.21 6.79
N PHE A 114 -3.57 8.82 5.56
CA PHE A 114 -4.08 9.75 4.54
C PHE A 114 -5.59 9.59 4.46
N PRO A 115 -6.38 10.58 4.93
CA PRO A 115 -7.83 10.41 4.95
C PRO A 115 -8.42 10.43 3.55
N PHE A 116 -9.44 9.60 3.32
CA PHE A 116 -10.11 9.56 2.02
C PHE A 116 -10.93 10.84 1.76
N SER A 117 -11.17 11.65 2.79
CA SER A 117 -11.89 12.91 2.64
C SER A 117 -11.07 13.99 1.94
N LYS A 118 -9.78 13.74 1.73
CA LYS A 118 -8.87 14.64 1.01
C LYS A 118 -8.26 13.90 -0.16
N PRO A 119 -7.80 14.62 -1.20
CA PRO A 119 -7.07 13.96 -2.27
C PRO A 119 -5.83 13.27 -1.70
N ILE A 120 -5.56 12.06 -2.19
CA ILE A 120 -4.38 11.32 -1.77
C ILE A 120 -3.15 12.02 -2.36
N PRO A 121 -2.15 12.37 -1.53
CA PRO A 121 -0.97 13.11 -2.00
C PRO A 121 0.04 12.15 -2.64
N TYR A 122 -0.24 11.73 -3.87
CA TYR A 122 0.62 10.77 -4.56
C TYR A 122 2.05 11.28 -4.71
N ASP A 123 2.23 12.59 -4.94
CA ASP A 123 3.56 13.17 -5.08
C ASP A 123 4.37 13.02 -3.78
N LEU A 124 3.72 13.23 -2.65
CA LEU A 124 4.38 13.06 -1.36
C LEU A 124 4.71 11.59 -1.11
N ILE A 125 3.79 10.71 -1.44
CA ILE A 125 4.03 9.26 -1.31
C ILE A 125 5.22 8.87 -2.18
N GLU A 126 5.32 9.42 -3.38
CA GLU A 126 6.45 9.16 -4.25
C GLU A 126 7.77 9.58 -3.61
N GLU A 127 7.81 10.78 -3.02
CA GLU A 127 9.03 11.26 -2.36
C GLU A 127 9.43 10.34 -1.21
N ILE A 128 8.45 9.91 -0.42
CA ILE A 128 8.70 9.04 0.73
C ILE A 128 9.23 7.69 0.25
N VAL A 129 8.61 7.10 -0.76
CA VAL A 129 9.05 5.81 -1.29
C VAL A 129 10.44 5.94 -1.90
N ARG A 130 10.71 7.02 -2.62
CA ARG A 130 12.01 7.27 -3.22
C ARG A 130 13.10 7.34 -2.14
N TYR A 131 12.80 8.00 -1.03
CA TYR A 131 13.70 8.06 0.11
C TYR A 131 13.99 6.65 0.66
N ARG A 132 12.96 5.83 0.79
CA ARG A 132 13.11 4.47 1.30
C ARG A 132 13.91 3.58 0.35
N VAL A 133 13.67 3.74 -0.95
CA VAL A 133 14.42 2.97 -1.96
C VAL A 133 15.92 3.28 -1.83
N LYS A 134 16.24 4.56 -1.76
CA LYS A 134 17.64 4.97 -1.61
C LYS A 134 18.25 4.43 -0.33
N GLN A 135 17.49 4.50 0.77
CA GLN A 135 17.95 4.02 2.07
C GLN A 135 18.24 2.52 2.06
N ASN A 136 17.31 1.73 1.52
CA ASN A 136 17.49 0.29 1.50
C ASN A 136 18.58 -0.17 0.56
N ARG A 137 18.79 0.53 -0.55
CA ARG A 137 19.90 0.23 -1.45
C ARG A 137 21.25 0.57 -0.84
N SER A 138 21.32 1.65 -0.09
CA SER A 138 22.56 2.04 0.60
C SER A 138 22.96 1.01 1.66
N HIS A 139 21.99 0.55 2.44
CA HIS A 139 22.27 -0.45 3.47
C HIS A 139 22.77 -1.75 2.88
N HIS A 140 22.20 -2.15 1.74
CA HIS A 140 22.62 -3.39 1.09
C HIS A 140 24.04 -3.29 0.52
N ALA A 141 24.42 -2.10 0.08
CA ALA A 141 25.74 -1.88 -0.51
C ALA A 141 26.87 -2.00 0.51
N GLU A 142 26.55 -1.85 1.80
CA GLU A 142 27.55 -2.05 2.86
C GLU A 142 27.70 -3.52 3.19
#